data_92c1b5ac0e540b4e5de254cc307e1b6f
#
_entry.id   92c1b5ac0e540b4e5de254cc307e1b6f
#
_cell.length_a   1.000
_cell.length_b   1.000
_cell.length_c   1.000
_cell.angle_alpha   90.00
_cell.angle_beta   90.00
_cell.angle_gamma   90.00
#
_symmetry.space_group_name_H-M   'P 1'
#
loop_
_entity.id
_entity.type
_entity.pdbx_description
1 polymer ?
#
loop_
_entity_poly.entity_id
_entity_poly.type
_entity_poly.pdbx_seq_one_letter_code
_entity_poly.pdbx_strand_id
1 'polypeptide(L)'
;MSVFSKIFNAFKSIRLNDKNVVVGQQLDYLLVSSMYAEQQSAYLNSYETGLSKATIKKLLEEYWSVFDKETAIEILLDLQNRNEDKYINFVYDAFENKSNYVTILKSNLPAEEEIFRGYLDIYRNLNNVVPELIEENVIEDFAQIKRIKDAAWNYGRGAFLSRCCYEAGYLSESEMKEYLRKSFTNLKKYCSTWQEYTISYIFGRALWGGPNNSGMIQIADDLLHNEKSPLKNKKYL
;
A
#
# COMPACT_ATOMS: atom_id res chain seq x y z
N MET A 1 -21.14 10.41 -12.80
CA MET A 1 -19.87 11.14 -12.50
C MET A 1 -20.03 12.60 -12.89
N SER A 2 -19.84 13.52 -11.95
CA SER A 2 -19.96 14.95 -12.18
C SER A 2 -18.83 15.43 -13.10
N VAL A 3 -19.15 16.39 -14.01
CA VAL A 3 -18.20 17.05 -14.91
C VAL A 3 -17.04 17.67 -14.12
N PHE A 4 -17.26 18.10 -12.89
CA PHE A 4 -16.24 18.63 -11.97
C PHE A 4 -15.19 17.60 -11.53
N SER A 5 -15.55 16.31 -11.36
CA SER A 5 -14.58 15.27 -11.01
C SER A 5 -13.64 14.95 -12.19
N LYS A 6 -14.16 15.01 -13.42
CA LYS A 6 -13.33 14.82 -14.62
C LYS A 6 -12.35 15.98 -14.87
N ILE A 7 -12.74 17.20 -14.53
CA ILE A 7 -11.86 18.38 -14.68
C ILE A 7 -10.76 18.38 -13.62
N PHE A 8 -11.02 17.96 -12.38
CA PHE A 8 -9.99 17.88 -11.32
C PHE A 8 -8.95 16.78 -11.60
N ASN A 9 -9.36 15.66 -12.20
CA ASN A 9 -8.45 14.56 -12.57
C ASN A 9 -7.61 14.88 -13.82
N ALA A 10 -8.07 15.76 -14.72
CA ALA A 10 -7.34 16.13 -15.94
C ALA A 10 -6.06 16.93 -15.67
N PHE A 11 -5.83 17.42 -14.46
CA PHE A 11 -4.66 18.24 -14.10
C PHE A 11 -3.64 17.51 -13.18
N LYS A 12 -3.93 16.30 -12.72
CA LYS A 12 -2.98 15.52 -11.91
C LYS A 12 -2.06 14.74 -12.85
N SER A 13 -0.98 15.38 -13.30
CA SER A 13 0.05 14.66 -14.07
C SER A 13 1.03 14.00 -13.09
N ILE A 14 1.42 12.75 -13.41
CA ILE A 14 2.52 12.06 -12.74
C ILE A 14 3.74 12.99 -12.62
N ARG A 15 4.26 13.12 -11.41
CA ARG A 15 5.41 13.98 -11.12
C ARG A 15 6.71 13.19 -11.18
N LEU A 16 7.63 13.69 -11.98
CA LEU A 16 8.98 13.15 -12.12
C LEU A 16 10.01 14.23 -11.73
N ASN A 17 11.14 13.77 -11.21
CA ASN A 17 12.30 14.61 -10.97
C ASN A 17 13.25 14.51 -12.19
N ASP A 18 13.59 15.63 -12.80
CA ASP A 18 14.45 15.66 -13.98
C ASP A 18 15.96 15.66 -13.62
N LYS A 19 16.31 15.90 -12.36
CA LYS A 19 17.70 16.07 -11.92
C LYS A 19 18.26 14.84 -11.23
N ASN A 20 17.51 14.27 -10.29
CA ASN A 20 17.96 13.17 -9.43
C ASN A 20 17.17 11.89 -9.75
N VAL A 21 17.36 11.37 -10.97
CA VAL A 21 16.64 10.21 -11.49
C VAL A 21 17.29 8.92 -11.00
N VAL A 22 16.51 8.08 -10.38
CA VAL A 22 16.88 6.69 -10.02
C VAL A 22 16.65 5.80 -11.23
N VAL A 23 17.60 4.90 -11.54
CA VAL A 23 17.57 4.02 -12.71
C VAL A 23 17.88 2.57 -12.36
N GLY A 24 17.62 1.68 -13.30
CA GLY A 24 17.91 0.25 -13.16
C GLY A 24 17.13 -0.41 -12.02
N GLN A 25 17.74 -1.39 -11.37
CA GLN A 25 17.11 -2.16 -10.29
C GLN A 25 16.71 -1.29 -9.08
N GLN A 26 17.43 -0.20 -8.83
CA GLN A 26 17.08 0.72 -7.74
C GLN A 26 15.74 1.42 -8.01
N LEU A 27 15.39 1.64 -9.27
CA LEU A 27 14.08 2.16 -9.64
C LEU A 27 12.97 1.14 -9.32
N ASP A 28 13.19 -0.15 -9.53
CA ASP A 28 12.20 -1.18 -9.17
C ASP A 28 11.93 -1.18 -7.66
N TYR A 29 12.98 -1.05 -6.84
CA TYR A 29 12.83 -0.93 -5.39
C TYR A 29 12.05 0.32 -5.00
N LEU A 30 12.33 1.45 -5.62
CA LEU A 30 11.66 2.72 -5.40
C LEU A 30 10.17 2.65 -5.74
N LEU A 31 9.83 1.99 -6.87
CA LEU A 31 8.46 1.92 -7.40
C LEU A 31 7.49 1.15 -6.51
N VAL A 32 7.96 0.38 -5.53
CA VAL A 32 7.08 -0.15 -4.47
C VAL A 32 6.35 0.96 -3.71
N SER A 33 6.92 2.16 -3.66
CA SER A 33 6.29 3.33 -3.04
C SER A 33 5.24 4.03 -3.91
N SER A 34 5.07 3.64 -5.19
CA SER A 34 4.40 4.47 -6.22
C SER A 34 2.94 4.80 -5.92
N MET A 35 2.13 3.84 -5.42
CA MET A 35 0.72 4.10 -5.09
C MET A 35 0.59 5.18 -4.00
N TYR A 36 1.39 5.11 -2.94
CA TYR A 36 1.35 6.12 -1.88
C TYR A 36 2.00 7.44 -2.33
N ALA A 37 3.08 7.36 -3.10
CA ALA A 37 3.73 8.54 -3.66
C ALA A 37 2.77 9.33 -4.56
N GLU A 38 2.05 8.67 -5.46
CA GLU A 38 1.07 9.32 -6.34
C GLU A 38 -0.10 9.90 -5.53
N GLN A 39 -0.58 9.20 -4.52
CA GLN A 39 -1.59 9.73 -3.58
C GLN A 39 -1.16 11.04 -2.93
N GLN A 40 0.14 11.19 -2.64
CA GLN A 40 0.73 12.41 -2.06
C GLN A 40 1.22 13.40 -3.11
N SER A 41 1.10 13.11 -4.39
CA SER A 41 1.68 13.88 -5.49
C SER A 41 3.21 14.05 -5.36
N ALA A 42 3.89 12.98 -4.96
CA ALA A 42 5.35 12.95 -4.84
C ALA A 42 6.01 12.45 -6.14
N TYR A 43 7.32 12.63 -6.27
CA TYR A 43 8.09 12.11 -7.40
C TYR A 43 8.11 10.57 -7.40
N LEU A 44 7.92 9.96 -8.58
CA LEU A 44 7.93 8.52 -8.75
C LEU A 44 9.30 7.93 -9.12
N ASN A 45 10.21 8.75 -9.60
CA ASN A 45 11.51 8.33 -10.16
C ASN A 45 12.72 8.82 -9.36
N SER A 46 12.53 9.30 -8.15
CA SER A 46 13.59 9.86 -7.31
C SER A 46 13.46 9.44 -5.85
N TYR A 47 14.57 9.33 -5.13
CA TYR A 47 14.53 9.17 -3.68
C TYR A 47 13.94 10.39 -2.98
N GLU A 48 14.13 11.56 -3.56
CA GLU A 48 13.44 12.77 -3.14
C GLU A 48 11.93 12.63 -3.42
N THR A 49 11.12 13.08 -2.49
CA THR A 49 9.66 13.06 -2.67
C THR A 49 9.16 14.28 -3.46
N GLY A 50 9.94 15.37 -3.47
CA GLY A 50 9.52 16.66 -4.02
C GLY A 50 8.40 17.32 -3.21
N LEU A 51 8.15 16.86 -2.00
CA LEU A 51 7.24 17.48 -1.03
C LEU A 51 7.97 18.58 -0.24
N SER A 52 7.21 19.52 0.32
CA SER A 52 7.79 20.51 1.23
C SER A 52 8.18 19.85 2.56
N LYS A 53 9.20 20.40 3.24
CA LYS A 53 9.58 19.93 4.59
C LYS A 53 8.41 19.97 5.58
N ALA A 54 7.53 20.97 5.47
CA ALA A 54 6.33 21.06 6.31
C ALA A 54 5.33 19.93 6.03
N THR A 55 5.15 19.56 4.75
CA THR A 55 4.29 18.45 4.35
C THR A 55 4.85 17.12 4.85
N ILE A 56 6.16 16.89 4.70
CA ILE A 56 6.82 15.67 5.19
C ILE A 56 6.69 15.57 6.71
N LYS A 57 6.98 16.67 7.44
CA LYS A 57 6.85 16.72 8.89
C LYS A 57 5.42 16.41 9.33
N LYS A 58 4.44 17.06 8.73
CA LYS A 58 3.01 16.80 9.02
C LYS A 58 2.64 15.34 8.78
N LEU A 59 3.07 14.75 7.66
CA LEU A 59 2.81 13.35 7.34
C LEU A 59 3.44 12.42 8.39
N LEU A 60 4.70 12.65 8.75
CA LEU A 60 5.41 11.81 9.72
C LEU A 60 4.81 11.92 11.13
N GLU A 61 4.57 13.14 11.63
CA GLU A 61 4.14 13.38 13.00
C GLU A 61 2.63 13.11 13.20
N GLU A 62 1.75 13.69 12.34
CA GLU A 62 0.32 13.64 12.56
C GLU A 62 -0.32 12.32 12.11
N TYR A 63 0.19 11.68 11.05
CA TYR A 63 -0.42 10.46 10.51
C TYR A 63 0.31 9.18 10.92
N TRP A 64 1.61 9.26 11.23
CA TRP A 64 2.43 8.10 11.52
C TRP A 64 3.05 8.09 12.91
N SER A 65 2.92 9.16 13.70
CA SER A 65 3.55 9.31 15.02
C SER A 65 5.07 9.08 14.97
N VAL A 66 5.72 9.50 13.87
CA VAL A 66 7.17 9.41 13.67
C VAL A 66 7.80 10.76 13.95
N PHE A 67 8.63 10.85 15.00
CA PHE A 67 9.22 12.09 15.48
C PHE A 67 10.74 12.11 15.38
N ASP A 68 11.36 10.94 15.26
CA ASP A 68 12.80 10.72 15.28
C ASP A 68 13.18 9.38 14.62
N LYS A 69 14.47 9.01 14.74
CA LYS A 69 14.99 7.76 14.17
C LYS A 69 14.39 6.51 14.83
N GLU A 70 14.20 6.54 16.14
CA GLU A 70 13.72 5.37 16.90
C GLU A 70 12.29 5.02 16.51
N THR A 71 11.39 6.01 16.53
CA THR A 71 10.00 5.85 16.11
C THR A 71 9.89 5.53 14.61
N ALA A 72 10.77 6.06 13.76
CA ALA A 72 10.83 5.70 12.34
C ALA A 72 11.14 4.21 12.15
N ILE A 73 12.14 3.68 12.86
CA ILE A 73 12.52 2.27 12.76
C ILE A 73 11.39 1.38 13.26
N GLU A 74 10.75 1.71 14.38
CA GLU A 74 9.62 0.95 14.94
C GLU A 74 8.47 0.81 13.92
N ILE A 75 8.01 1.92 13.36
CA ILE A 75 6.91 1.92 12.38
C ILE A 75 7.30 1.18 11.10
N LEU A 76 8.51 1.37 10.60
CA LEU A 76 8.97 0.69 9.39
C LEU A 76 9.10 -0.82 9.59
N LEU A 77 9.54 -1.28 10.76
CA LEU A 77 9.58 -2.70 11.10
C LEU A 77 8.18 -3.29 11.26
N ASP A 78 7.25 -2.58 11.90
CA ASP A 78 5.84 -2.99 11.98
C ASP A 78 5.28 -3.22 10.58
N LEU A 79 5.43 -2.27 9.67
CA LEU A 79 4.95 -2.39 8.28
C LEU A 79 5.62 -3.55 7.50
N GLN A 80 6.88 -3.86 7.78
CA GLN A 80 7.56 -5.01 7.15
C GLN A 80 7.04 -6.36 7.65
N ASN A 81 6.56 -6.44 8.90
CA ASN A 81 6.17 -7.69 9.55
C ASN A 81 4.66 -7.98 9.48
N ARG A 82 3.80 -6.98 9.16
CA ARG A 82 2.34 -7.14 9.15
C ARG A 82 1.83 -8.27 8.27
N ASN A 83 2.50 -8.56 7.16
CA ASN A 83 2.10 -9.64 6.26
C ASN A 83 2.44 -11.04 6.79
N GLU A 84 3.19 -11.15 7.88
CA GLU A 84 3.50 -12.40 8.58
C GLU A 84 2.42 -12.79 9.60
N ASP A 85 1.38 -11.96 9.76
CA ASP A 85 0.25 -12.25 10.63
C ASP A 85 -0.49 -13.50 10.15
N LYS A 86 -0.34 -14.58 10.93
CA LYS A 86 -0.99 -15.86 10.65
C LYS A 86 -2.51 -15.84 10.86
N TYR A 87 -2.99 -14.96 11.71
CA TYR A 87 -4.40 -14.91 12.11
C TYR A 87 -5.30 -14.39 10.99
N ILE A 88 -4.76 -13.56 10.08
CA ILE A 88 -5.51 -13.08 8.93
C ILE A 88 -6.01 -14.22 8.02
N ASN A 89 -5.28 -15.34 7.96
CA ASN A 89 -5.70 -16.49 7.16
C ASN A 89 -7.00 -17.10 7.71
N PHE A 90 -7.18 -17.15 9.03
CA PHE A 90 -8.43 -17.64 9.61
C PHE A 90 -9.61 -16.69 9.36
N VAL A 91 -9.34 -15.39 9.24
CA VAL A 91 -10.36 -14.41 8.82
C VAL A 91 -10.77 -14.67 7.37
N TYR A 92 -9.82 -14.96 6.48
CA TYR A 92 -10.09 -15.32 5.09
C TYR A 92 -10.86 -16.64 4.98
N ASP A 93 -10.48 -17.67 5.76
CA ASP A 93 -11.18 -18.96 5.80
C ASP A 93 -12.62 -18.78 6.33
N ALA A 94 -12.83 -17.92 7.32
CA ALA A 94 -14.16 -17.58 7.83
C ALA A 94 -15.00 -16.85 6.77
N PHE A 95 -14.40 -15.98 5.96
CA PHE A 95 -15.08 -15.29 4.87
C PHE A 95 -15.53 -16.26 3.76
N GLU A 96 -14.72 -17.25 3.42
CA GLU A 96 -15.10 -18.29 2.45
C GLU A 96 -16.16 -19.25 3.00
N ASN A 97 -16.17 -19.47 4.32
CA ASN A 97 -17.10 -20.40 4.97
C ASN A 97 -18.07 -19.66 5.90
N LYS A 98 -18.92 -18.83 5.29
CA LYS A 98 -19.88 -17.96 6.01
C LYS A 98 -20.82 -18.67 6.96
N SER A 99 -21.17 -19.94 6.71
CA SER A 99 -22.05 -20.72 7.61
C SER A 99 -21.37 -21.08 8.93
N ASN A 100 -20.04 -21.18 8.96
CA ASN A 100 -19.24 -21.59 10.12
C ASN A 100 -18.30 -20.49 10.65
N TYR A 101 -18.43 -19.26 10.17
CA TYR A 101 -17.46 -18.19 10.47
C TYR A 101 -17.24 -17.98 11.98
N VAL A 102 -18.30 -18.05 12.79
CA VAL A 102 -18.21 -17.86 14.25
C VAL A 102 -17.30 -18.92 14.88
N THR A 103 -17.48 -20.19 14.48
CA THR A 103 -16.66 -21.30 14.98
C THR A 103 -15.21 -21.13 14.56
N ILE A 104 -14.97 -20.82 13.28
CA ILE A 104 -13.60 -20.61 12.74
C ILE A 104 -12.90 -19.49 13.51
N LEU A 105 -13.53 -18.33 13.67
CA LEU A 105 -12.92 -17.19 14.36
C LEU A 105 -12.66 -17.50 15.84
N LYS A 106 -13.65 -18.04 16.57
CA LYS A 106 -13.51 -18.34 18.00
C LYS A 106 -12.46 -19.40 18.31
N SER A 107 -12.28 -20.38 17.41
CA SER A 107 -11.34 -21.49 17.65
C SER A 107 -9.90 -21.15 17.29
N ASN A 108 -9.65 -20.12 16.49
CA ASN A 108 -8.32 -19.86 15.91
C ASN A 108 -7.74 -18.48 16.23
N LEU A 109 -8.58 -17.53 16.64
CA LEU A 109 -8.10 -16.20 17.01
C LEU A 109 -7.76 -16.10 18.50
N PRO A 110 -6.88 -15.18 18.90
CA PRO A 110 -6.61 -14.88 20.31
C PRO A 110 -7.89 -14.53 21.05
N ALA A 111 -8.00 -14.98 22.30
CA ALA A 111 -9.18 -14.77 23.14
C ALA A 111 -9.25 -13.38 23.77
N GLU A 112 -8.16 -12.61 23.72
CA GLU A 112 -8.09 -11.24 24.22
C GLU A 112 -9.09 -10.38 23.45
N GLU A 113 -10.03 -9.78 24.19
CA GLU A 113 -11.20 -9.10 23.63
C GLU A 113 -10.85 -8.03 22.57
N GLU A 114 -9.84 -7.24 22.83
CA GLU A 114 -9.41 -6.17 21.91
C GLU A 114 -8.84 -6.73 20.60
N ILE A 115 -7.99 -7.76 20.70
CA ILE A 115 -7.38 -8.41 19.54
C ILE A 115 -8.45 -9.13 18.73
N PHE A 116 -9.32 -9.91 19.39
CA PHE A 116 -10.42 -10.61 18.74
C PHE A 116 -11.35 -9.64 17.99
N ARG A 117 -11.68 -8.52 18.62
CA ARG A 117 -12.55 -7.47 18.02
C ARG A 117 -11.89 -6.88 16.76
N GLY A 118 -10.58 -6.65 16.77
CA GLY A 118 -9.84 -6.18 15.58
C GLY A 118 -10.00 -7.12 14.38
N TYR A 119 -9.82 -8.43 14.57
CA TYR A 119 -10.02 -9.41 13.49
C TYR A 119 -11.49 -9.55 13.07
N LEU A 120 -12.43 -9.41 13.99
CA LEU A 120 -13.85 -9.41 13.66
C LEU A 120 -14.24 -8.21 12.80
N ASP A 121 -13.63 -7.04 13.04
CA ASP A 121 -13.84 -5.86 12.21
C ASP A 121 -13.22 -6.03 10.80
N ILE A 122 -12.06 -6.68 10.69
CA ILE A 122 -11.50 -7.08 9.39
C ILE A 122 -12.45 -8.03 8.66
N TYR A 123 -13.01 -9.03 9.34
CA TYR A 123 -14.01 -9.93 8.76
C TYR A 123 -15.25 -9.19 8.24
N ARG A 124 -15.76 -8.22 9.01
CA ARG A 124 -16.88 -7.37 8.59
C ARG A 124 -16.53 -6.54 7.37
N ASN A 125 -15.34 -5.96 7.36
CA ASN A 125 -14.85 -5.16 6.23
C ASN A 125 -14.72 -6.03 4.96
N LEU A 126 -14.25 -7.27 5.04
CA LEU A 126 -14.21 -8.19 3.88
C LEU A 126 -15.59 -8.37 3.24
N ASN A 127 -16.65 -8.50 4.05
CA ASN A 127 -18.01 -8.67 3.53
C ASN A 127 -18.54 -7.47 2.74
N ASN A 128 -17.99 -6.29 2.94
CA ASN A 128 -18.33 -5.07 2.21
C ASN A 128 -17.36 -4.85 1.04
N VAL A 129 -16.07 -4.97 1.29
CA VAL A 129 -15.00 -4.60 0.35
C VAL A 129 -14.90 -5.57 -0.83
N VAL A 130 -14.99 -6.88 -0.59
CA VAL A 130 -14.83 -7.87 -1.67
C VAL A 130 -15.90 -7.73 -2.75
N PRO A 131 -17.22 -7.66 -2.42
CA PRO A 131 -18.25 -7.42 -3.43
C PRO A 131 -18.07 -6.09 -4.18
N GLU A 132 -17.71 -5.01 -3.47
CA GLU A 132 -17.46 -3.69 -4.08
C GLU A 132 -16.33 -3.75 -5.10
N LEU A 133 -15.19 -4.39 -4.75
CA LEU A 133 -14.05 -4.48 -5.65
C LEU A 133 -14.31 -5.39 -6.87
N ILE A 134 -15.18 -6.40 -6.74
CA ILE A 134 -15.64 -7.22 -7.86
C ILE A 134 -16.55 -6.36 -8.79
N GLU A 135 -17.50 -5.62 -8.23
CA GLU A 135 -18.40 -4.75 -9.00
C GLU A 135 -17.62 -3.66 -9.77
N GLU A 136 -16.56 -3.13 -9.15
CA GLU A 136 -15.68 -2.14 -9.77
C GLU A 136 -14.63 -2.76 -10.73
N ASN A 137 -14.65 -4.07 -10.94
CA ASN A 137 -13.70 -4.83 -11.77
C ASN A 137 -12.23 -4.67 -11.36
N VAL A 138 -11.97 -4.45 -10.07
CA VAL A 138 -10.60 -4.42 -9.51
C VAL A 138 -10.06 -5.82 -9.31
N ILE A 139 -10.93 -6.75 -8.88
CA ILE A 139 -10.62 -8.15 -8.66
C ILE A 139 -11.63 -9.05 -9.39
N GLU A 140 -11.21 -10.22 -9.79
CA GLU A 140 -12.08 -11.22 -10.40
C GLU A 140 -12.87 -11.99 -9.33
N ASP A 141 -12.19 -12.42 -8.28
CA ASP A 141 -12.76 -13.18 -7.17
C ASP A 141 -11.92 -13.04 -5.89
N PHE A 142 -12.40 -13.66 -4.83
CA PHE A 142 -11.69 -13.66 -3.55
C PHE A 142 -10.42 -14.55 -3.55
N ALA A 143 -10.32 -15.56 -4.40
CA ALA A 143 -9.14 -16.42 -4.48
C ALA A 143 -7.90 -15.63 -4.92
N GLN A 144 -8.07 -14.66 -5.82
CA GLN A 144 -7.01 -13.73 -6.21
C GLN A 144 -6.48 -12.97 -5.00
N ILE A 145 -7.39 -12.42 -4.18
CA ILE A 145 -7.03 -11.65 -2.96
C ILE A 145 -6.36 -12.55 -1.91
N LYS A 146 -6.86 -13.75 -1.70
CA LYS A 146 -6.30 -14.70 -0.72
C LYS A 146 -4.81 -14.98 -1.00
N ARG A 147 -4.40 -14.94 -2.26
CA ARG A 147 -3.01 -15.12 -2.70
C ARG A 147 -2.15 -13.88 -2.50
N ILE A 148 -2.60 -12.72 -2.98
CA ILE A 148 -1.79 -11.47 -2.96
C ILE A 148 -1.92 -10.69 -1.64
N LYS A 149 -2.98 -10.91 -0.88
CA LYS A 149 -3.31 -10.25 0.39
C LYS A 149 -3.27 -8.71 0.27
N ASP A 150 -3.09 -8.05 1.37
CA ASP A 150 -2.85 -6.60 1.50
C ASP A 150 -1.33 -6.26 1.49
N ALA A 151 -0.51 -7.12 0.89
CA ALA A 151 0.94 -7.03 0.97
C ALA A 151 1.47 -5.69 0.41
N ALA A 152 0.96 -5.26 -0.75
CA ALA A 152 1.38 -4.00 -1.35
C ALA A 152 0.95 -2.78 -0.53
N TRP A 153 -0.16 -2.84 0.21
CA TRP A 153 -0.58 -1.77 1.13
C TRP A 153 0.44 -1.55 2.24
N ASN A 154 0.96 -2.62 2.84
CA ASN A 154 1.94 -2.53 3.91
C ASN A 154 3.33 -2.15 3.38
N TYR A 155 3.86 -2.87 2.38
CA TYR A 155 5.19 -2.61 1.83
C TYR A 155 5.26 -1.29 1.07
N GLY A 156 4.20 -0.89 0.35
CA GLY A 156 4.14 0.38 -0.37
C GLY A 156 4.20 1.58 0.57
N ARG A 157 3.47 1.52 1.69
CA ARG A 157 3.53 2.57 2.73
C ARG A 157 4.89 2.63 3.38
N GLY A 158 5.47 1.47 3.77
CA GLY A 158 6.80 1.42 4.35
C GLY A 158 7.87 1.96 3.41
N ALA A 159 7.80 1.64 2.12
CA ALA A 159 8.70 2.17 1.10
C ALA A 159 8.60 3.70 0.97
N PHE A 160 7.39 4.27 0.93
CA PHE A 160 7.21 5.71 0.86
C PHE A 160 7.64 6.42 2.14
N LEU A 161 7.26 5.85 3.29
CA LEU A 161 7.61 6.40 4.60
C LEU A 161 9.12 6.45 4.81
N SER A 162 9.87 5.43 4.35
CA SER A 162 11.34 5.43 4.44
C SER A 162 11.97 6.60 3.67
N ARG A 163 11.40 7.01 2.53
CA ARG A 163 11.82 8.19 1.79
C ARG A 163 11.56 9.48 2.57
N CYS A 164 10.37 9.59 3.17
CA CYS A 164 10.04 10.74 4.02
C CYS A 164 10.97 10.84 5.24
N CYS A 165 11.27 9.72 5.90
CA CYS A 165 12.21 9.66 7.02
C CYS A 165 13.64 10.04 6.61
N TYR A 166 14.08 9.66 5.42
CA TYR A 166 15.36 10.09 4.86
C TYR A 166 15.42 11.61 4.65
N GLU A 167 14.40 12.20 4.01
CA GLU A 167 14.35 13.66 3.79
C GLU A 167 14.19 14.45 5.10
N ALA A 168 13.59 13.85 6.13
CA ALA A 168 13.51 14.43 7.47
C ALA A 168 14.84 14.32 8.26
N GLY A 169 15.80 13.54 7.76
CA GLY A 169 17.09 13.29 8.44
C GLY A 169 17.05 12.23 9.54
N TYR A 170 15.95 11.46 9.65
CA TYR A 170 15.82 10.36 10.61
C TYR A 170 16.53 9.09 10.14
N LEU A 171 16.63 8.88 8.82
CA LEU A 171 17.36 7.78 8.21
C LEU A 171 18.51 8.29 7.34
N SER A 172 19.59 7.54 7.26
CA SER A 172 20.60 7.69 6.23
C SER A 172 20.08 7.20 4.88
N GLU A 173 20.74 7.60 3.77
CA GLU A 173 20.41 7.12 2.44
C GLU A 173 20.54 5.60 2.32
N SER A 174 21.54 5.00 2.96
CA SER A 174 21.75 3.55 2.97
C SER A 174 20.64 2.80 3.69
N GLU A 175 20.15 3.32 4.82
CA GLU A 175 19.02 2.75 5.56
C GLU A 175 17.73 2.85 4.73
N MET A 176 17.44 3.99 4.14
CA MET A 176 16.30 4.16 3.24
C MET A 176 16.33 3.16 2.08
N LYS A 177 17.47 3.04 1.38
CA LYS A 177 17.64 2.10 0.27
C LYS A 177 17.44 0.65 0.71
N GLU A 178 17.87 0.30 1.91
CA GLU A 178 17.67 -1.06 2.46
C GLU A 178 16.19 -1.32 2.74
N TYR A 179 15.42 -0.36 3.26
CA TYR A 179 13.96 -0.50 3.41
C TYR A 179 13.25 -0.65 2.07
N LEU A 180 13.63 0.12 1.04
CA LEU A 180 13.10 -0.01 -0.31
C LEU A 180 13.36 -1.41 -0.88
N ARG A 181 14.62 -1.90 -0.78
CA ARG A 181 15.03 -3.23 -1.23
C ARG A 181 14.25 -4.34 -0.51
N LYS A 182 14.13 -4.27 0.81
CA LYS A 182 13.35 -5.24 1.62
C LYS A 182 11.89 -5.23 1.24
N SER A 183 11.27 -4.06 1.08
CA SER A 183 9.87 -3.93 0.66
C SER A 183 9.65 -4.60 -0.70
N PHE A 184 10.53 -4.39 -1.67
CA PHE A 184 10.46 -5.04 -2.98
C PHE A 184 10.62 -6.56 -2.87
N THR A 185 11.65 -7.02 -2.14
CA THR A 185 11.93 -8.46 -1.98
C THR A 185 10.76 -9.19 -1.31
N ASN A 186 10.16 -8.58 -0.31
CA ASN A 186 9.02 -9.16 0.41
C ASN A 186 7.74 -9.10 -0.43
N LEU A 187 7.50 -7.99 -1.15
CA LEU A 187 6.36 -7.87 -2.05
C LEU A 187 6.33 -8.98 -3.11
N LYS A 188 7.48 -9.35 -3.66
CA LYS A 188 7.61 -10.44 -4.65
C LYS A 188 7.16 -11.83 -4.15
N LYS A 189 7.04 -12.03 -2.85
CA LYS A 189 6.48 -13.27 -2.28
C LYS A 189 4.95 -13.37 -2.51
N TYR A 190 4.29 -12.24 -2.75
CA TYR A 190 2.83 -12.12 -2.87
C TYR A 190 2.39 -11.71 -4.27
N CYS A 191 3.09 -10.75 -4.88
CA CYS A 191 2.74 -10.18 -6.18
C CYS A 191 3.81 -10.52 -7.21
N SER A 192 3.41 -10.96 -8.40
CA SER A 192 4.29 -11.28 -9.53
C SER A 192 4.33 -10.16 -10.56
N THR A 193 3.31 -9.31 -10.58
CA THR A 193 3.16 -8.22 -11.56
C THR A 193 2.85 -6.90 -10.87
N TRP A 194 3.12 -5.79 -11.56
CA TRP A 194 2.75 -4.47 -11.10
C TRP A 194 1.23 -4.26 -11.06
N GLN A 195 0.47 -4.98 -11.88
CA GLN A 195 -0.98 -4.99 -11.78
C GLN A 195 -1.45 -5.64 -10.46
N GLU A 196 -0.89 -6.81 -10.09
CA GLU A 196 -1.19 -7.44 -8.78
C GLU A 196 -0.79 -6.53 -7.61
N TYR A 197 0.32 -5.79 -7.73
CA TYR A 197 0.72 -4.79 -6.75
C TYR A 197 -0.36 -3.72 -6.56
N THR A 198 -0.90 -3.14 -7.64
CA THR A 198 -1.94 -2.11 -7.52
C THR A 198 -3.23 -2.68 -6.92
N ILE A 199 -3.64 -3.88 -7.32
CA ILE A 199 -4.81 -4.60 -6.76
C ILE A 199 -4.62 -4.83 -5.25
N SER A 200 -3.48 -5.39 -4.84
CA SER A 200 -3.15 -5.64 -3.43
C SER A 200 -3.11 -4.36 -2.59
N TYR A 201 -2.65 -3.24 -3.18
CA TYR A 201 -2.66 -1.94 -2.52
C TYR A 201 -4.09 -1.41 -2.32
N ILE A 202 -4.92 -1.43 -3.36
CA ILE A 202 -6.32 -0.98 -3.30
C ILE A 202 -7.09 -1.82 -2.29
N PHE A 203 -6.97 -3.15 -2.36
CA PHE A 203 -7.60 -4.07 -1.44
C PHE A 203 -7.20 -3.79 0.02
N GLY A 204 -5.90 -3.70 0.30
CA GLY A 204 -5.43 -3.45 1.65
C GLY A 204 -5.94 -2.13 2.22
N ARG A 205 -5.92 -1.07 1.40
CA ARG A 205 -6.45 0.22 1.81
C ARG A 205 -7.94 0.17 2.13
N ALA A 206 -8.73 -0.50 1.29
CA ALA A 206 -10.18 -0.67 1.51
C ALA A 206 -10.46 -1.52 2.75
N LEU A 207 -9.73 -2.63 2.94
CA LEU A 207 -9.86 -3.54 4.08
C LEU A 207 -9.64 -2.84 5.43
N TRP A 208 -8.70 -1.91 5.47
CA TRP A 208 -8.38 -1.12 6.66
C TRP A 208 -9.20 0.18 6.76
N GLY A 209 -10.34 0.27 6.07
CA GLY A 209 -11.32 1.35 6.18
C GLY A 209 -10.96 2.64 5.43
N GLY A 210 -10.06 2.58 4.47
CA GLY A 210 -9.74 3.72 3.61
C GLY A 210 -10.90 4.10 2.70
N PRO A 211 -11.40 5.36 2.73
CA PRO A 211 -12.47 5.81 1.86
C PRO A 211 -11.99 6.02 0.42
N ASN A 212 -12.94 6.12 -0.53
CA ASN A 212 -12.69 6.53 -1.91
C ASN A 212 -11.83 5.53 -2.71
N ASN A 213 -12.35 4.32 -2.95
CA ASN A 213 -11.68 3.32 -3.79
C ASN A 213 -11.56 3.78 -5.25
N SER A 214 -12.53 4.52 -5.78
CA SER A 214 -12.47 5.07 -7.14
C SER A 214 -11.26 5.98 -7.38
N GLY A 215 -10.83 6.74 -6.37
CA GLY A 215 -9.61 7.54 -6.44
C GLY A 215 -8.34 6.68 -6.50
N MET A 216 -8.32 5.56 -5.80
CA MET A 216 -7.19 4.62 -5.84
C MET A 216 -7.15 3.82 -7.16
N ILE A 217 -8.30 3.45 -7.70
CA ILE A 217 -8.43 2.82 -9.01
C ILE A 217 -7.88 3.75 -10.10
N GLN A 218 -8.22 5.04 -10.06
CA GLN A 218 -7.67 6.02 -10.99
C GLN A 218 -6.13 6.16 -10.87
N ILE A 219 -5.60 6.19 -9.64
CA ILE A 219 -4.15 6.21 -9.42
C ILE A 219 -3.49 4.94 -10.00
N ALA A 220 -4.09 3.77 -9.80
CA ALA A 220 -3.58 2.52 -10.36
C ALA A 220 -3.58 2.54 -11.89
N ASP A 221 -4.66 3.02 -12.51
CA ASP A 221 -4.77 3.16 -13.96
C ASP A 221 -3.71 4.12 -14.52
N ASP A 222 -3.55 5.28 -13.89
CA ASP A 222 -2.52 6.25 -14.27
C ASP A 222 -1.10 5.66 -14.14
N LEU A 223 -0.82 4.93 -13.07
CA LEU A 223 0.48 4.29 -12.87
C LEU A 223 0.78 3.22 -13.91
N LEU A 224 -0.22 2.43 -14.32
CA LEU A 224 -0.03 1.32 -15.26
C LEU A 224 -0.05 1.76 -16.72
N HIS A 225 -0.77 2.84 -17.08
CA HIS A 225 -1.05 3.18 -18.45
C HIS A 225 -0.58 4.57 -18.92
N ASN A 226 -0.35 5.52 -18.01
CA ASN A 226 0.09 6.87 -18.37
C ASN A 226 1.49 6.86 -18.99
N GLU A 227 1.68 7.61 -20.10
CA GLU A 227 2.96 7.70 -20.84
C GLU A 227 4.14 8.16 -19.99
N LYS A 228 3.89 8.96 -18.96
CA LYS A 228 4.92 9.46 -18.03
C LYS A 228 5.22 8.49 -16.89
N SER A 229 4.44 7.42 -16.73
CA SER A 229 4.63 6.51 -15.62
C SER A 229 5.86 5.64 -15.80
N PRO A 230 6.75 5.58 -14.80
CA PRO A 230 7.85 4.62 -14.80
C PRO A 230 7.37 3.15 -14.77
N LEU A 231 6.11 2.89 -14.42
CA LEU A 231 5.51 1.54 -14.38
C LEU A 231 4.94 1.09 -15.74
N LYS A 232 4.60 2.01 -16.64
CA LYS A 232 3.87 1.70 -17.89
C LYS A 232 4.47 0.53 -18.68
N ASN A 233 5.79 0.45 -18.78
CA ASN A 233 6.48 -0.59 -19.55
C ASN A 233 7.01 -1.74 -18.69
N LYS A 234 6.61 -1.80 -17.43
CA LYS A 234 7.03 -2.84 -16.47
C LYS A 234 5.84 -3.77 -16.19
N LYS A 235 5.92 -5.00 -16.69
CA LYS A 235 4.90 -6.02 -16.44
C LYS A 235 5.16 -6.78 -15.14
N TYR A 236 6.39 -7.20 -14.91
CA TYR A 236 6.77 -8.07 -13.80
C TYR A 236 7.53 -7.30 -12.72
N LEU A 237 7.37 -7.75 -11.46
CA LEU A 237 8.12 -7.33 -10.28
C LEU A 237 9.51 -7.97 -10.23
#